data_05c7d137231f13cccc7d9dd1566b9b12
#
_entry.id   05c7d137231f13cccc7d9dd1566b9b12
#
_cell.length_a   1.000
_cell.length_b   1.000
_cell.length_c   1.000
_cell.angle_alpha   90.00
_cell.angle_beta   90.00
_cell.angle_gamma   90.00
#
_symmetry.space_group_name_H-M   'P 1'
#
loop_
_entity.id
_entity.type
_entity.pdbx_description
1 polymer ?
#
loop_
_entity_poly.entity_id
_entity_poly.type
_entity_poly.pdbx_seq_one_letter_code
_entity_poly.pdbx_strand_id
1 'polypeptide(L)'
;MKLFLGEVYMRIHNNVISTIIRIVFCVVLAVITGVLAQAIFYLGPVPYTMQNAGIILSALLLPPRYALFSQLLYLVLIALGFPIASGFRGGLAVLLGYTGGYLAGFPIASTAMSVLSRWYLRKCGVPLSRINRKDYIILLAFSAIASIPIYILGFIVLTSYALSNEKLFQWVEGVSKTIGLTISDKLLMLFIASVAIFIPQDILMDHVVALAMAKTISIYLESRGIDIE
;
A
#
# COMPACT_ATOMS: atom_id res chain seq x y z
N MET A 1 42.25 -12.04 20.44
CA MET A 1 42.29 -11.15 19.26
C MET A 1 41.69 -11.79 18.02
N LYS A 2 42.09 -13.01 17.57
CA LYS A 2 41.52 -13.68 16.36
C LYS A 2 40.03 -14.00 16.49
N LEU A 3 39.53 -14.48 17.63
CA LEU A 3 38.09 -14.75 17.86
C LEU A 3 37.25 -13.48 17.81
N PHE A 4 37.70 -12.39 18.42
CA PHE A 4 37.03 -11.10 18.39
C PHE A 4 36.94 -10.53 16.98
N LEU A 5 38.02 -10.61 16.20
CA LEU A 5 38.01 -10.19 14.79
C LEU A 5 37.09 -11.06 13.94
N GLY A 6 37.00 -12.36 14.21
CA GLY A 6 36.07 -13.27 13.52
C GLY A 6 34.59 -12.93 13.80
N GLU A 7 34.23 -12.65 15.05
CA GLU A 7 32.86 -12.24 15.41
C GLU A 7 32.47 -10.89 14.79
N VAL A 8 33.38 -9.92 14.80
CA VAL A 8 33.16 -8.61 14.17
C VAL A 8 32.98 -8.77 12.67
N TYR A 9 33.81 -9.57 12.00
CA TYR A 9 33.69 -9.85 10.56
C TYR A 9 32.34 -10.52 10.22
N MET A 10 31.93 -11.55 10.96
CA MET A 10 30.65 -12.24 10.76
C MET A 10 29.47 -11.31 10.98
N ARG A 11 29.50 -10.43 11.98
CA ARG A 11 28.45 -9.45 12.24
C ARG A 11 28.33 -8.44 11.11
N ILE A 12 29.45 -7.93 10.60
CA ILE A 12 29.45 -6.99 9.46
C ILE A 12 28.91 -7.69 8.21
N HIS A 13 29.37 -8.90 7.92
CA HIS A 13 28.93 -9.67 6.76
C HIS A 13 27.42 -9.93 6.78
N ASN A 14 26.86 -10.38 7.90
CA ASN A 14 25.42 -10.60 8.06
C ASN A 14 24.60 -9.30 7.90
N ASN A 15 25.10 -8.17 8.44
CA ASN A 15 24.43 -6.88 8.28
C ASN A 15 24.40 -6.41 6.82
N VAL A 16 25.48 -6.62 6.07
CA VAL A 16 25.56 -6.26 4.64
C VAL A 16 24.58 -7.11 3.83
N ILE A 17 24.54 -8.43 4.05
CA ILE A 17 23.63 -9.34 3.37
C ILE A 17 22.18 -8.95 3.65
N SER A 18 21.81 -8.73 4.91
CA SER A 18 20.44 -8.35 5.26
C SER A 18 20.05 -7.01 4.63
N THR A 19 20.95 -6.05 4.53
CA THR A 19 20.72 -4.77 3.86
C THR A 19 20.48 -4.96 2.36
N ILE A 20 21.28 -5.78 1.68
CA ILE A 20 21.10 -6.08 0.26
C ILE A 20 19.75 -6.75 0.02
N ILE A 21 19.39 -7.73 0.83
CA ILE A 21 18.09 -8.42 0.74
C ILE A 21 16.95 -7.40 0.88
N ARG A 22 16.99 -6.49 1.86
CA ARG A 22 15.97 -5.47 2.05
C ARG A 22 15.87 -4.51 0.85
N ILE A 23 17.00 -4.12 0.25
CA ILE A 23 17.00 -3.28 -0.96
C ILE A 23 16.36 -4.04 -2.15
N VAL A 24 16.71 -5.30 -2.36
CA VAL A 24 16.11 -6.13 -3.40
C VAL A 24 14.59 -6.24 -3.19
N PHE A 25 14.16 -6.49 -1.95
CA PHE A 25 12.74 -6.53 -1.63
C PHE A 25 12.04 -5.18 -1.85
N CYS A 26 12.69 -4.03 -1.58
CA CYS A 26 12.13 -2.72 -1.92
C CYS A 26 11.80 -2.61 -3.40
N VAL A 27 12.73 -3.01 -4.26
CA VAL A 27 12.53 -2.94 -5.72
C VAL A 27 11.44 -3.91 -6.17
N VAL A 28 11.50 -5.16 -5.72
CA VAL A 28 10.51 -6.19 -6.07
C VAL A 28 9.10 -5.77 -5.64
N LEU A 29 8.94 -5.24 -4.43
CA LEU A 29 7.62 -4.84 -3.91
C LEU A 29 7.10 -3.56 -4.57
N ALA A 30 7.97 -2.64 -4.99
CA ALA A 30 7.58 -1.51 -5.83
C ALA A 30 7.03 -1.99 -7.18
N VAL A 31 7.69 -2.96 -7.82
CA VAL A 31 7.21 -3.57 -9.08
C VAL A 31 5.91 -4.35 -8.85
N ILE A 32 5.80 -5.12 -7.77
CA ILE A 32 4.56 -5.84 -7.41
C ILE A 32 3.39 -4.86 -7.24
N THR A 33 3.61 -3.70 -6.59
CA THR A 33 2.59 -2.65 -6.50
C THR A 33 2.13 -2.20 -7.89
N GLY A 34 3.07 -2.02 -8.82
CA GLY A 34 2.78 -1.69 -10.23
C GLY A 34 2.02 -2.79 -10.97
N VAL A 35 2.33 -4.06 -10.74
CA VAL A 35 1.60 -5.21 -11.31
C VAL A 35 0.17 -5.25 -10.76
N LEU A 36 0.01 -5.10 -9.44
CA LEU A 36 -1.30 -5.08 -8.80
C LEU A 36 -2.14 -3.86 -9.21
N ALA A 37 -1.50 -2.76 -9.64
CA ALA A 37 -2.17 -1.62 -10.24
C ALA A 37 -2.87 -1.96 -11.56
N GLN A 38 -2.47 -3.02 -12.26
CA GLN A 38 -3.10 -3.46 -13.51
C GLN A 38 -4.26 -4.44 -13.27
N ALA A 39 -4.40 -4.97 -12.08
CA ALA A 39 -5.57 -5.73 -11.68
C ALA A 39 -6.75 -4.78 -11.45
N ILE A 40 -7.39 -4.37 -12.55
CA ILE A 40 -8.52 -3.42 -12.55
C ILE A 40 -9.80 -4.21 -12.76
N PHE A 41 -10.80 -3.97 -11.92
CA PHE A 41 -12.15 -4.44 -12.12
C PHE A 41 -13.14 -3.28 -11.93
N TYR A 42 -14.29 -3.38 -12.58
CA TYR A 42 -15.27 -2.31 -12.60
C TYR A 42 -16.55 -2.73 -11.89
N LEU A 43 -17.05 -1.88 -11.00
CA LEU A 43 -18.40 -1.94 -10.44
C LEU A 43 -19.16 -0.71 -10.95
N GLY A 44 -19.98 -0.91 -12.00
CA GLY A 44 -20.56 0.22 -12.71
C GLY A 44 -19.47 1.11 -13.31
N PRO A 45 -19.51 2.43 -13.11
CA PRO A 45 -18.50 3.36 -13.62
C PRO A 45 -17.21 3.41 -12.78
N VAL A 46 -17.12 2.68 -11.65
CA VAL A 46 -16.04 2.79 -10.69
C VAL A 46 -14.92 1.80 -10.99
N PRO A 47 -13.69 2.27 -11.29
CA PRO A 47 -12.53 1.40 -11.43
C PRO A 47 -11.91 1.11 -10.06
N TYR A 48 -11.89 -0.15 -9.68
CA TYR A 48 -11.16 -0.65 -8.50
C TYR A 48 -9.83 -1.24 -8.93
N THR A 49 -8.80 -1.10 -8.11
CA THR A 49 -7.47 -1.67 -8.36
C THR A 49 -6.96 -2.38 -7.12
N MET A 50 -6.05 -3.33 -7.27
CA MET A 50 -5.41 -4.01 -6.15
C MET A 50 -4.11 -3.34 -5.66
N GLN A 51 -3.94 -2.03 -5.90
CA GLN A 51 -2.73 -1.30 -5.51
C GLN A 51 -2.50 -1.30 -4.00
N ASN A 52 -3.57 -1.18 -3.21
CA ASN A 52 -3.48 -1.18 -1.74
C ASN A 52 -2.93 -2.50 -1.20
N ALA A 53 -3.15 -3.62 -1.88
CA ALA A 53 -2.52 -4.88 -1.52
C ALA A 53 -0.98 -4.80 -1.61
N GLY A 54 -0.43 -4.17 -2.64
CA GLY A 54 1.02 -3.96 -2.79
C GLY A 54 1.62 -3.07 -1.69
N ILE A 55 0.90 -2.02 -1.29
CA ILE A 55 1.30 -1.09 -0.21
C ILE A 55 1.37 -1.83 1.13
N ILE A 56 0.31 -2.55 1.48
CA ILE A 56 0.22 -3.30 2.74
C ILE A 56 1.21 -4.47 2.76
N LEU A 57 1.40 -5.16 1.63
CA LEU A 57 2.40 -6.21 1.50
C LEU A 57 3.82 -5.68 1.75
N SER A 58 4.17 -4.52 1.15
CA SER A 58 5.45 -3.85 1.38
C SER A 58 5.64 -3.50 2.85
N ALA A 59 4.59 -2.99 3.50
CA ALA A 59 4.62 -2.61 4.90
C ALA A 59 4.86 -3.79 5.85
N LEU A 60 4.25 -4.93 5.57
CA LEU A 60 4.35 -6.13 6.40
C LEU A 60 5.71 -6.82 6.27
N LEU A 61 6.27 -6.84 5.07
CA LEU A 61 7.53 -7.53 4.79
C LEU A 61 8.76 -6.66 5.08
N LEU A 62 8.68 -5.33 4.93
CA LEU A 62 9.83 -4.44 5.05
C LEU A 62 9.81 -3.62 6.34
N PRO A 63 10.97 -3.35 6.96
CA PRO A 63 11.11 -2.34 8.00
C PRO A 63 10.61 -0.96 7.52
N PRO A 64 10.16 -0.05 8.44
CA PRO A 64 9.45 1.17 8.06
C PRO A 64 10.16 2.04 7.02
N ARG A 65 11.49 2.23 7.16
CA ARG A 65 12.30 2.99 6.18
C ARG A 65 12.30 2.36 4.79
N TYR A 66 12.37 1.04 4.72
CA TYR A 66 12.40 0.30 3.46
C TYR A 66 11.00 0.21 2.83
N ALA A 67 9.94 0.12 3.66
CA ALA A 67 8.56 0.23 3.20
C ALA A 67 8.28 1.61 2.58
N LEU A 68 8.77 2.68 3.23
CA LEU A 68 8.75 4.04 2.67
C LEU A 68 9.45 4.10 1.31
N PHE A 69 10.70 3.63 1.25
CA PHE A 69 11.50 3.66 0.02
C PHE A 69 10.90 2.83 -1.10
N SER A 70 10.29 1.68 -0.81
CA SER A 70 9.59 0.86 -1.81
C SER A 70 8.48 1.66 -2.48
N GLN A 71 7.64 2.35 -1.73
CA GLN A 71 6.53 3.14 -2.29
C GLN A 71 7.01 4.45 -2.93
N LEU A 72 8.06 5.08 -2.40
CA LEU A 72 8.69 6.23 -3.09
C LEU A 72 9.29 5.79 -4.42
N LEU A 73 9.96 4.64 -4.49
CA LEU A 73 10.48 4.08 -5.74
C LEU A 73 9.36 3.85 -6.76
N TYR A 74 8.22 3.29 -6.33
CA TYR A 74 7.05 3.14 -7.19
C TYR A 74 6.61 4.50 -7.78
N LEU A 75 6.52 5.55 -6.98
CA LEU A 75 6.17 6.90 -7.47
C LEU A 75 7.23 7.48 -8.41
N VAL A 76 8.51 7.28 -8.10
CA VAL A 76 9.62 7.74 -8.97
C VAL A 76 9.56 7.04 -10.33
N LEU A 77 9.32 5.73 -10.36
CA LEU A 77 9.17 4.98 -11.59
C LEU A 77 7.98 5.51 -12.43
N ILE A 78 6.84 5.81 -11.79
CA ILE A 78 5.73 6.48 -12.48
C ILE A 78 6.17 7.83 -13.04
N ALA A 79 6.84 8.67 -12.24
CA ALA A 79 7.29 10.00 -12.66
C ALA A 79 8.23 9.95 -13.88
N LEU A 80 9.09 8.93 -13.93
CA LEU A 80 10.00 8.66 -15.05
C LEU A 80 9.29 8.14 -16.32
N GLY A 81 7.97 7.90 -16.26
CA GLY A 81 7.18 7.47 -17.42
C GLY A 81 6.98 5.97 -17.53
N PHE A 82 7.44 5.15 -16.57
CA PHE A 82 7.16 3.71 -16.60
C PHE A 82 5.65 3.46 -16.51
N PRO A 83 5.07 2.57 -17.33
CA PRO A 83 3.62 2.32 -17.41
C PRO A 83 3.15 1.39 -16.30
N ILE A 84 3.42 1.76 -15.04
CA ILE A 84 3.14 0.94 -13.84
C ILE A 84 2.03 1.52 -12.94
N ALA A 85 1.48 2.67 -13.27
CA ALA A 85 0.25 3.16 -12.65
C ALA A 85 -0.98 2.46 -13.28
N SER A 86 -2.13 2.54 -12.62
CA SER A 86 -3.38 1.92 -13.08
C SER A 86 -3.68 2.22 -14.54
N GLY A 87 -4.02 1.19 -15.33
CA GLY A 87 -4.28 1.30 -16.75
C GLY A 87 -3.04 1.55 -17.61
N PHE A 88 -1.89 1.00 -17.20
CA PHE A 88 -0.60 1.13 -17.87
C PHE A 88 -0.17 2.59 -18.09
N ARG A 89 -0.56 3.49 -17.19
CA ARG A 89 -0.20 4.91 -17.25
C ARG A 89 1.13 5.17 -16.56
N GLY A 90 1.80 6.24 -16.98
CA GLY A 90 3.05 6.73 -16.40
C GLY A 90 3.21 8.21 -16.67
N GLY A 91 4.28 8.81 -16.14
CA GLY A 91 4.63 10.21 -16.26
C GLY A 91 4.09 11.09 -15.13
N LEU A 92 4.64 12.29 -15.02
CA LEU A 92 4.28 13.28 -14.00
C LEU A 92 2.78 13.63 -14.03
N ALA A 93 2.14 13.59 -15.20
CA ALA A 93 0.72 13.86 -15.33
C ALA A 93 -0.17 12.92 -14.49
N VAL A 94 0.27 11.69 -14.21
CA VAL A 94 -0.43 10.76 -13.33
C VAL A 94 -0.35 11.23 -11.87
N LEU A 95 0.84 11.64 -11.43
CA LEU A 95 1.07 12.09 -10.06
C LEU A 95 0.44 13.45 -9.77
N LEU A 96 0.38 14.32 -10.79
CA LEU A 96 -0.22 15.64 -10.69
C LEU A 96 -1.70 15.66 -11.09
N GLY A 97 -2.28 14.52 -11.48
CA GLY A 97 -3.70 14.40 -11.85
C GLY A 97 -4.62 14.22 -10.64
N TYR A 98 -5.92 14.10 -10.92
CA TYR A 98 -6.97 13.98 -9.91
C TYR A 98 -6.84 12.73 -9.00
N THR A 99 -6.08 11.73 -9.40
CA THR A 99 -5.76 10.54 -8.59
C THR A 99 -4.43 10.66 -7.83
N GLY A 100 -3.66 11.73 -8.06
CA GLY A 100 -2.32 11.89 -7.49
C GLY A 100 -2.30 11.96 -5.97
N GLY A 101 -3.37 12.45 -5.35
CA GLY A 101 -3.51 12.50 -3.90
C GLY A 101 -3.48 11.11 -3.25
N TYR A 102 -4.14 10.12 -3.85
CA TYR A 102 -4.08 8.73 -3.38
C TYR A 102 -2.65 8.19 -3.43
N LEU A 103 -1.97 8.41 -4.56
CA LEU A 103 -0.59 7.97 -4.77
C LEU A 103 0.37 8.60 -3.75
N ALA A 104 0.21 9.89 -3.44
CA ALA A 104 1.00 10.59 -2.43
C ALA A 104 0.80 10.00 -1.02
N GLY A 105 -0.35 9.39 -0.74
CA GLY A 105 -0.63 8.69 0.51
C GLY A 105 0.10 7.35 0.68
N PHE A 106 0.54 6.70 -0.40
CA PHE A 106 1.13 5.35 -0.38
C PHE A 106 2.38 5.21 0.50
N PRO A 107 3.39 6.08 0.38
CA PRO A 107 4.55 6.02 1.26
C PRO A 107 4.21 6.20 2.73
N ILE A 108 3.25 7.08 3.04
CA ILE A 108 2.80 7.36 4.40
C ILE A 108 2.09 6.13 4.97
N ALA A 109 1.13 5.58 4.24
CA ALA A 109 0.36 4.40 4.64
C ALA A 109 1.26 3.17 4.85
N SER A 110 2.17 2.90 3.91
CA SER A 110 3.11 1.79 4.01
C SER A 110 4.00 1.93 5.23
N THR A 111 4.51 3.13 5.49
CA THR A 111 5.35 3.39 6.67
C THR A 111 4.56 3.20 7.96
N ALA A 112 3.35 3.78 8.05
CA ALA A 112 2.49 3.68 9.21
C ALA A 112 2.12 2.22 9.52
N MET A 113 1.70 1.45 8.52
CA MET A 113 1.39 0.03 8.68
C MET A 113 2.62 -0.77 9.13
N SER A 114 3.80 -0.51 8.56
CA SER A 114 5.04 -1.18 8.96
C SER A 114 5.42 -0.90 10.42
N VAL A 115 5.21 0.33 10.90
CA VAL A 115 5.42 0.68 12.31
C VAL A 115 4.41 -0.04 13.20
N LEU A 116 3.13 0.04 12.89
CA LEU A 116 2.05 -0.55 13.70
C LEU A 116 2.16 -2.07 13.78
N SER A 117 2.39 -2.74 12.66
CA SER A 117 2.51 -4.20 12.62
C SER A 117 3.70 -4.70 13.44
N ARG A 118 4.88 -4.08 13.26
CA ARG A 118 6.06 -4.46 14.02
C ARG A 118 5.94 -4.15 15.51
N TRP A 119 5.38 -3.01 15.87
CA TRP A 119 5.10 -2.70 17.27
C TRP A 119 4.24 -3.78 17.93
N TYR A 120 3.16 -4.17 17.26
CA TYR A 120 2.23 -5.20 17.76
C TYR A 120 2.89 -6.58 17.85
N LEU A 121 3.52 -7.04 16.77
CA LEU A 121 4.13 -8.36 16.70
C LEU A 121 5.25 -8.52 17.72
N ARG A 122 6.10 -7.49 17.90
CA ARG A 122 7.13 -7.47 18.93
C ARG A 122 6.56 -7.50 20.35
N LYS A 123 5.48 -6.74 20.60
CA LYS A 123 4.80 -6.73 21.90
C LYS A 123 4.21 -8.09 22.25
N CYS A 124 3.68 -8.81 21.26
CA CYS A 124 3.12 -10.15 21.43
C CYS A 124 4.18 -11.27 21.40
N GLY A 125 5.41 -10.99 20.96
CA GLY A 125 6.44 -12.00 20.78
C GLY A 125 6.12 -13.01 19.67
N VAL A 126 5.33 -12.62 18.67
CA VAL A 126 4.85 -13.50 17.60
C VAL A 126 5.41 -13.04 16.27
N PRO A 127 6.14 -13.87 15.50
CA PRO A 127 6.58 -13.53 14.16
C PRO A 127 5.39 -13.54 13.18
N LEU A 128 5.51 -12.80 12.09
CA LEU A 128 4.46 -12.71 11.05
C LEU A 128 4.06 -14.08 10.48
N SER A 129 5.01 -15.01 10.38
CA SER A 129 4.79 -16.39 9.92
C SER A 129 3.84 -17.19 10.81
N ARG A 130 3.76 -16.87 12.12
CA ARG A 130 3.00 -17.65 13.12
C ARG A 130 1.79 -16.92 13.69
N ILE A 131 1.35 -15.84 13.07
CA ILE A 131 0.14 -15.11 13.48
C ILE A 131 -1.09 -16.02 13.45
N ASN A 132 -1.91 -15.91 14.51
CA ASN A 132 -3.18 -16.59 14.64
C ASN A 132 -4.35 -15.72 14.10
N ARG A 133 -5.59 -16.21 14.21
CA ARG A 133 -6.79 -15.49 13.72
C ARG A 133 -6.98 -14.12 14.40
N LYS A 134 -6.68 -14.02 15.71
CA LYS A 134 -6.81 -12.77 16.46
C LYS A 134 -5.78 -11.75 15.96
N ASP A 135 -4.52 -12.16 15.79
CA ASP A 135 -3.46 -11.31 15.27
C ASP A 135 -3.79 -10.82 13.87
N TYR A 136 -4.34 -11.71 13.03
CA TYR A 136 -4.77 -11.37 11.66
C TYR A 136 -5.81 -10.25 11.66
N ILE A 137 -6.85 -10.34 12.51
CA ILE A 137 -7.90 -9.32 12.63
C ILE A 137 -7.32 -7.98 13.13
N ILE A 138 -6.39 -8.02 14.09
CA ILE A 138 -5.73 -6.80 14.60
C ILE A 138 -4.88 -6.14 13.52
N LEU A 139 -4.10 -6.92 12.77
CA LEU A 139 -3.30 -6.40 11.65
C LEU A 139 -4.18 -5.87 10.52
N LEU A 140 -5.35 -6.47 10.28
CA LEU A 140 -6.34 -5.95 9.33
C LEU A 140 -6.90 -4.61 9.79
N ALA A 141 -7.20 -4.45 11.08
CA ALA A 141 -7.62 -3.16 11.63
C ALA A 141 -6.51 -2.10 11.51
N PHE A 142 -5.26 -2.47 11.76
CA PHE A 142 -4.13 -1.56 11.58
C PHE A 142 -3.92 -1.16 10.13
N SER A 143 -4.12 -2.06 9.17
CA SER A 143 -4.01 -1.73 7.76
C SER A 143 -5.09 -0.73 7.33
N ALA A 144 -6.31 -0.86 7.85
CA ALA A 144 -7.38 0.12 7.62
C ALA A 144 -7.02 1.50 8.18
N ILE A 145 -6.49 1.57 9.42
CA ILE A 145 -6.04 2.82 10.03
C ILE A 145 -4.87 3.43 9.26
N ALA A 146 -3.90 2.61 8.86
CA ALA A 146 -2.74 3.06 8.11
C ALA A 146 -3.08 3.60 6.71
N SER A 147 -4.20 3.18 6.12
CA SER A 147 -4.68 3.66 4.82
C SER A 147 -5.42 5.01 4.88
N ILE A 148 -5.73 5.53 6.06
CA ILE A 148 -6.41 6.83 6.22
C ILE A 148 -5.73 7.97 5.43
N PRO A 149 -4.38 8.12 5.43
CA PRO A 149 -3.72 9.16 4.63
C PRO A 149 -3.98 9.05 3.13
N ILE A 150 -4.16 7.84 2.59
CA ILE A 150 -4.50 7.60 1.17
C ILE A 150 -5.85 8.26 0.88
N TYR A 151 -6.84 7.98 1.71
CA TYR A 151 -8.19 8.51 1.53
C TYR A 151 -8.27 10.02 1.74
N ILE A 152 -7.59 10.55 2.76
CA ILE A 152 -7.59 12.00 3.04
C ILE A 152 -6.95 12.76 1.88
N LEU A 153 -5.74 12.39 1.46
CA LEU A 153 -5.05 13.08 0.38
C LEU A 153 -5.76 12.87 -0.96
N GLY A 154 -6.27 11.65 -1.20
CA GLY A 154 -7.07 11.35 -2.38
C GLY A 154 -8.34 12.20 -2.45
N PHE A 155 -9.08 12.31 -1.35
CA PHE A 155 -10.29 13.14 -1.27
C PHE A 155 -9.99 14.62 -1.53
N ILE A 156 -8.96 15.18 -0.90
CA ILE A 156 -8.59 16.59 -1.06
C ILE A 156 -8.27 16.90 -2.53
N VAL A 157 -7.41 16.09 -3.15
CA VAL A 157 -6.98 16.31 -4.53
C VAL A 157 -8.13 16.07 -5.51
N LEU A 158 -8.85 14.95 -5.40
CA LEU A 158 -9.96 14.66 -6.31
C LEU A 158 -11.05 15.71 -6.21
N THR A 159 -11.41 16.15 -5.00
CA THR A 159 -12.42 17.19 -4.78
C THR A 159 -12.02 18.50 -5.43
N SER A 160 -10.75 18.94 -5.29
CA SER A 160 -10.27 20.16 -5.92
C SER A 160 -10.39 20.12 -7.44
N TYR A 161 -10.10 18.97 -8.05
CA TYR A 161 -10.28 18.75 -9.48
C TYR A 161 -11.75 18.68 -9.91
N ALA A 162 -12.59 17.96 -9.15
CA ALA A 162 -14.01 17.76 -9.49
C ALA A 162 -14.80 19.07 -9.42
N LEU A 163 -14.49 19.94 -8.48
CA LEU A 163 -15.15 21.26 -8.38
C LEU A 163 -14.79 22.20 -9.54
N SER A 164 -13.66 21.95 -10.22
CA SER A 164 -13.20 22.75 -11.37
C SER A 164 -13.43 22.07 -12.72
N ASN A 165 -13.91 20.83 -12.75
CA ASN A 165 -14.06 20.02 -13.95
C ASN A 165 -15.45 19.35 -14.00
N GLU A 166 -16.32 19.88 -14.84
CA GLU A 166 -17.72 19.42 -14.97
C GLU A 166 -17.82 17.93 -15.34
N LYS A 167 -16.94 17.42 -16.21
CA LYS A 167 -16.97 16.00 -16.60
C LYS A 167 -16.64 15.07 -15.44
N LEU A 168 -15.66 15.46 -14.61
CA LEU A 168 -15.30 14.71 -13.41
C LEU A 168 -16.42 14.78 -12.37
N PHE A 169 -17.08 15.93 -12.23
CA PHE A 169 -18.22 16.08 -11.34
C PHE A 169 -19.41 15.22 -11.79
N GLN A 170 -19.72 15.20 -13.09
CA GLN A 170 -20.77 14.33 -13.68
C GLN A 170 -20.47 12.85 -13.45
N TRP A 171 -19.18 12.45 -13.50
CA TRP A 171 -18.79 11.09 -13.13
C TRP A 171 -19.12 10.79 -11.65
N VAL A 172 -18.82 11.69 -10.71
CA VAL A 172 -19.18 11.58 -9.30
C VAL A 172 -20.68 11.43 -9.08
N GLU A 173 -21.49 12.24 -9.78
CA GLU A 173 -22.94 12.11 -9.76
C GLU A 173 -23.41 10.75 -10.30
N GLY A 174 -22.80 10.28 -11.38
CA GLY A 174 -23.07 8.96 -11.96
C GLY A 174 -22.80 7.83 -10.95
N VAL A 175 -21.70 7.90 -10.21
CA VAL A 175 -21.38 6.95 -9.15
C VAL A 175 -22.48 6.96 -8.08
N SER A 176 -22.85 8.14 -7.57
CA SER A 176 -23.90 8.28 -6.54
C SER A 176 -25.23 7.69 -6.98
N LYS A 177 -25.63 7.93 -8.24
CA LYS A 177 -26.86 7.36 -8.82
C LYS A 177 -26.78 5.82 -8.91
N THR A 178 -25.63 5.29 -9.29
CA THR A 178 -25.43 3.82 -9.43
C THR A 178 -25.59 3.08 -8.10
N ILE A 179 -25.17 3.70 -7.00
CA ILE A 179 -25.34 3.11 -5.65
C ILE A 179 -26.72 3.42 -5.03
N GLY A 180 -27.63 4.05 -5.79
CA GLY A 180 -29.01 4.32 -5.35
C GLY A 180 -29.16 5.47 -4.35
N LEU A 181 -28.13 6.34 -4.23
CA LEU A 181 -28.16 7.48 -3.32
C LEU A 181 -28.44 8.78 -4.06
N THR A 182 -29.53 9.44 -3.69
CA THR A 182 -29.84 10.84 -4.06
C THR A 182 -29.29 11.76 -2.97
N ILE A 183 -28.08 12.29 -3.20
CA ILE A 183 -27.39 13.13 -2.24
C ILE A 183 -27.40 14.57 -2.76
N SER A 184 -27.99 15.48 -1.98
CA SER A 184 -28.03 16.92 -2.31
C SER A 184 -26.76 17.66 -1.89
N ASP A 185 -26.06 17.18 -0.86
CA ASP A 185 -24.80 17.76 -0.40
C ASP A 185 -23.64 17.33 -1.29
N LYS A 186 -23.00 18.32 -1.95
CA LYS A 186 -21.90 18.09 -2.89
C LYS A 186 -20.67 17.46 -2.24
N LEU A 187 -20.30 17.86 -1.03
CA LEU A 187 -19.12 17.34 -0.35
C LEU A 187 -19.32 15.89 0.09
N LEU A 188 -20.52 15.59 0.59
CA LEU A 188 -20.89 14.23 0.96
C LEU A 188 -20.90 13.31 -0.27
N MET A 189 -21.43 13.78 -1.40
CA MET A 189 -21.44 13.05 -2.64
C MET A 189 -20.01 12.78 -3.15
N LEU A 190 -19.14 13.77 -3.12
CA LEU A 190 -17.71 13.64 -3.45
C LEU A 190 -17.01 12.64 -2.52
N PHE A 191 -17.25 12.72 -1.21
CA PHE A 191 -16.69 11.79 -0.24
C PHE A 191 -17.11 10.34 -0.51
N ILE A 192 -18.38 10.11 -0.76
CA ILE A 192 -18.89 8.77 -1.05
C ILE A 192 -18.26 8.22 -2.34
N ALA A 193 -18.26 8.99 -3.42
CA ALA A 193 -17.76 8.55 -4.72
C ALA A 193 -16.23 8.41 -4.79
N SER A 194 -15.49 9.08 -3.91
CA SER A 194 -14.01 9.07 -3.94
C SER A 194 -13.35 8.31 -2.78
N VAL A 195 -14.09 8.02 -1.71
CA VAL A 195 -13.55 7.36 -0.52
C VAL A 195 -14.42 6.19 -0.09
N ALA A 196 -15.67 6.45 0.29
CA ALA A 196 -16.48 5.47 1.00
C ALA A 196 -16.70 4.17 0.22
N ILE A 197 -16.86 4.25 -1.12
CA ILE A 197 -17.07 3.08 -1.97
C ILE A 197 -15.83 2.19 -2.09
N PHE A 198 -14.63 2.73 -1.90
CA PHE A 198 -13.38 1.97 -2.01
C PHE A 198 -13.02 1.22 -0.72
N ILE A 199 -13.41 1.75 0.45
CA ILE A 199 -13.05 1.16 1.75
C ILE A 199 -13.43 -0.32 1.88
N PRO A 200 -14.65 -0.77 1.53
CA PRO A 200 -15.02 -2.18 1.64
C PRO A 200 -14.14 -3.10 0.79
N GLN A 201 -13.86 -2.70 -0.46
CA GLN A 201 -13.01 -3.46 -1.37
C GLN A 201 -11.57 -3.51 -0.86
N ASP A 202 -11.00 -2.37 -0.47
CA ASP A 202 -9.64 -2.30 0.05
C ASP A 202 -9.46 -3.20 1.27
N ILE A 203 -10.38 -3.17 2.22
CA ILE A 203 -10.27 -3.98 3.44
C ILE A 203 -10.52 -5.46 3.14
N LEU A 204 -11.59 -5.80 2.42
CA LEU A 204 -12.03 -7.18 2.23
C LEU A 204 -11.24 -7.93 1.16
N MET A 205 -10.63 -7.22 0.21
CA MET A 205 -9.82 -7.81 -0.85
C MET A 205 -8.35 -7.49 -0.66
N ASP A 206 -7.94 -6.24 -0.83
CA ASP A 206 -6.55 -5.84 -0.88
C ASP A 206 -5.79 -6.16 0.41
N HIS A 207 -6.33 -5.75 1.55
CA HIS A 207 -5.68 -5.95 2.84
C HIS A 207 -5.68 -7.43 3.26
N VAL A 208 -6.78 -8.15 3.01
CA VAL A 208 -6.87 -9.59 3.29
C VAL A 208 -5.87 -10.36 2.43
N VAL A 209 -5.79 -10.08 1.13
CA VAL A 209 -4.84 -10.70 0.21
C VAL A 209 -3.40 -10.37 0.62
N ALA A 210 -3.11 -9.11 0.92
CA ALA A 210 -1.78 -8.68 1.35
C ALA A 210 -1.31 -9.39 2.62
N LEU A 211 -2.18 -9.51 3.63
CA LEU A 211 -1.88 -10.22 4.87
C LEU A 211 -1.65 -11.72 4.64
N ALA A 212 -2.47 -12.35 3.79
CA ALA A 212 -2.30 -13.76 3.44
C ALA A 212 -0.97 -14.00 2.70
N MET A 213 -0.66 -13.15 1.71
CA MET A 213 0.60 -13.21 0.97
C MET A 213 1.80 -12.96 1.88
N ALA A 214 1.74 -11.93 2.73
CA ALA A 214 2.82 -11.59 3.64
C ALA A 214 3.12 -12.73 4.61
N LYS A 215 2.09 -13.35 5.19
CA LYS A 215 2.24 -14.54 6.05
C LYS A 215 2.90 -15.69 5.30
N THR A 216 2.43 -16.01 4.09
CA THR A 216 2.97 -17.11 3.27
C THR A 216 4.43 -16.86 2.90
N ILE A 217 4.76 -15.65 2.47
CA ILE A 217 6.13 -15.25 2.15
C ILE A 217 7.02 -15.33 3.40
N SER A 218 6.53 -14.85 4.56
CA SER A 218 7.28 -14.93 5.82
C SER A 218 7.57 -16.37 6.24
N ILE A 219 6.62 -17.30 6.10
CA ILE A 219 6.83 -18.73 6.34
C ILE A 219 7.93 -19.27 5.43
N TYR A 220 7.90 -18.94 4.14
CA TYR A 220 8.89 -19.39 3.17
C TYR A 220 10.30 -18.84 3.50
N LEU A 221 10.41 -17.57 3.82
CA LEU A 221 11.69 -16.93 4.19
C LEU A 221 12.27 -17.53 5.48
N GLU A 222 11.44 -17.71 6.51
CA GLU A 222 11.85 -18.38 7.76
C GLU A 222 12.38 -19.79 7.49
N SER A 223 11.73 -20.56 6.59
CA SER A 223 12.19 -21.91 6.22
C SER A 223 13.55 -21.93 5.52
N ARG A 224 13.97 -20.80 4.95
CA ARG A 224 15.26 -20.61 4.26
C ARG A 224 16.30 -19.90 5.15
N GLY A 225 15.97 -19.58 6.40
CA GLY A 225 16.85 -18.84 7.30
C GLY A 225 17.11 -17.39 6.87
N ILE A 226 16.20 -16.81 6.06
CA ILE A 226 16.27 -15.43 5.59
C ILE A 226 15.47 -14.55 6.54
N ASP A 227 16.14 -13.63 7.21
CA ASP A 227 15.52 -12.62 8.06
C ASP A 227 15.51 -11.27 7.34
N ILE A 228 14.31 -10.71 7.17
CA ILE A 228 14.08 -9.38 6.57
C ILE A 228 13.48 -8.37 7.56
N GLU A 229 13.20 -8.80 8.82
CA GLU A 229 12.62 -7.95 9.87
C GLU A 229 13.61 -6.96 10.51
#